data_2939d1cb72979b6ea6cb3f7c5720fdc4
#
_entry.id   2939d1cb72979b6ea6cb3f7c5720fdc4
#
_cell.length_a   1.000
_cell.length_b   1.000
_cell.length_c   1.000
_cell.angle_alpha   90.00
_cell.angle_beta   90.00
_cell.angle_gamma   90.00
#
_symmetry.space_group_name_H-M   'P 1'
#
loop_
_entity.id
_entity.type
_entity.pdbx_description
1 polymer ?
#
loop_
_entity_poly.entity_id
_entity_poly.type
_entity_poly.pdbx_seq_one_letter_code
_entity_poly.pdbx_strand_id
1 'polypeptide(L)'
;KLFLRDAFLTTLREVAKKDKKIILLTNDQGAPALDKFIEELPNQFFNAGISEQNIIATAAGLSLAGFKPYVYSINSFIIYRTLEYLKIDLCSMKQNVKIFGVGSGYSYPEDGPTHHSTEDIAMTRVMANLDIFNPSDSIMTSKILRFVNKSKNPTFVRLDREFCEKLQFNNYKIENGFRICKFSKNASRNCIISSGFFLQKLYKLSKENKKNIHLIDLFRLKNFNNKKM
;
A
#
# COMPACT_ATOMS: atom_id res chain seq x y z
N LYS A 1 10.22 6.95 14.32
CA LYS A 1 8.85 7.22 13.82
C LYS A 1 8.94 7.65 12.36
N LEU A 2 8.21 7.00 11.45
CA LEU A 2 8.29 7.27 10.01
C LEU A 2 6.86 7.17 9.41
N PHE A 3 6.49 8.11 8.56
CA PHE A 3 5.25 8.00 7.79
C PHE A 3 5.30 6.80 6.84
N LEU A 4 4.15 6.21 6.54
CA LEU A 4 4.07 5.06 5.62
C LEU A 4 4.61 5.41 4.23
N ARG A 5 4.29 6.63 3.75
CA ARG A 5 4.80 7.19 2.51
C ARG A 5 6.34 7.23 2.47
N ASP A 6 6.96 7.72 3.54
CA ASP A 6 8.42 7.87 3.59
C ASP A 6 9.11 6.49 3.69
N ALA A 7 8.49 5.54 4.38
CA ALA A 7 8.94 4.15 4.39
C ALA A 7 8.87 3.51 2.99
N PHE A 8 7.79 3.77 2.25
CA PHE A 8 7.64 3.35 0.86
C PHE A 8 8.75 3.92 -0.02
N LEU A 9 8.88 5.26 -0.07
CA LEU A 9 9.83 5.94 -0.96
C LEU A 9 11.29 5.59 -0.64
N THR A 10 11.63 5.53 0.66
CA THR A 10 12.99 5.14 1.08
C THR A 10 13.29 3.69 0.67
N THR A 11 12.37 2.76 0.90
CA THR A 11 12.57 1.35 0.54
C THR A 11 12.61 1.18 -0.98
N LEU A 12 11.76 1.90 -1.72
CA LEU A 12 11.76 1.86 -3.18
C LEU A 12 13.10 2.34 -3.75
N ARG A 13 13.63 3.45 -3.23
CA ARG A 13 14.95 3.96 -3.60
C ARG A 13 16.06 2.91 -3.42
N GLU A 14 16.08 2.21 -2.27
CA GLU A 14 17.06 1.15 -2.00
C GLU A 14 16.96 -0.01 -3.00
N VAL A 15 15.74 -0.37 -3.39
CA VAL A 15 15.50 -1.47 -4.35
C VAL A 15 15.83 -1.01 -5.78
N ALA A 16 15.44 0.21 -6.14
CA ALA A 16 15.67 0.79 -7.47
C ALA A 16 17.16 1.01 -7.78
N LYS A 17 17.99 1.32 -6.79
CA LYS A 17 19.45 1.35 -6.97
C LYS A 17 20.03 0.04 -7.51
N LYS A 18 19.39 -1.09 -7.18
CA LYS A 18 19.82 -2.44 -7.56
C LYS A 18 19.12 -2.98 -8.79
N ASP A 19 18.04 -2.34 -9.23
CA ASP A 19 17.23 -2.79 -10.37
C ASP A 19 16.84 -1.60 -11.24
N LYS A 20 17.56 -1.43 -12.36
CA LYS A 20 17.34 -0.34 -13.32
C LYS A 20 16.01 -0.43 -14.07
N LYS A 21 15.29 -1.55 -13.98
CA LYS A 21 13.95 -1.70 -14.58
C LYS A 21 12.87 -1.01 -13.76
N ILE A 22 13.13 -0.66 -12.51
CA ILE A 22 12.18 0.06 -11.65
C ILE A 22 12.09 1.50 -12.13
N ILE A 23 10.86 1.96 -12.41
CA ILE A 23 10.53 3.34 -12.76
C ILE A 23 9.48 3.83 -11.77
N LEU A 24 9.74 4.94 -11.09
CA LEU A 24 8.76 5.63 -10.25
C LEU A 24 8.05 6.71 -11.06
N LEU A 25 6.72 6.63 -11.09
CA LEU A 25 5.85 7.60 -11.75
C LEU A 25 5.01 8.35 -10.71
N THR A 26 4.86 9.67 -10.87
CA THR A 26 4.06 10.52 -9.97
C THR A 26 3.17 11.51 -10.73
N ASN A 27 2.17 12.06 -10.02
CA ASN A 27 1.25 13.08 -10.54
C ASN A 27 1.49 14.42 -9.81
N ASP A 28 2.60 15.07 -10.06
CA ASP A 28 2.93 16.41 -9.54
C ASP A 28 2.79 16.56 -8.01
N GLN A 29 3.20 15.53 -7.28
CA GLN A 29 3.11 15.48 -5.82
C GLN A 29 4.49 15.56 -5.20
N GLY A 30 4.64 16.43 -4.19
CA GLY A 30 5.86 16.59 -3.42
C GLY A 30 5.93 15.72 -2.17
N ALA A 31 7.12 15.27 -1.82
CA ALA A 31 7.44 14.69 -0.52
C ALA A 31 8.97 14.73 -0.31
N PRO A 32 9.48 15.05 0.90
CA PRO A 32 10.94 15.11 1.13
C PRO A 32 11.69 13.80 0.80
N ALA A 33 11.03 12.65 0.97
CA ALA A 33 11.62 11.36 0.60
C ALA A 33 11.61 11.14 -0.93
N LEU A 34 10.73 11.82 -1.68
CA LEU A 34 10.69 11.80 -3.13
C LEU A 34 11.85 12.61 -3.72
N ASP A 35 12.17 13.76 -3.14
CA ASP A 35 13.28 14.62 -3.59
C ASP A 35 14.59 13.84 -3.62
N LYS A 36 14.85 13.03 -2.56
CA LYS A 36 16.02 12.14 -2.51
C LYS A 36 16.00 11.04 -3.57
N PHE A 37 14.83 10.55 -3.94
CA PHE A 37 14.72 9.57 -5.03
C PHE A 37 15.07 10.20 -6.37
N ILE A 38 14.54 11.41 -6.64
CA ILE A 38 14.79 12.16 -7.87
C ILE A 38 16.28 12.51 -8.00
N GLU A 39 16.89 13.03 -6.93
CA GLU A 39 18.31 13.40 -6.89
C GLU A 39 19.24 12.22 -7.21
N GLU A 40 18.98 11.06 -6.59
CA GLU A 40 19.86 9.90 -6.71
C GLU A 40 19.55 9.01 -7.94
N LEU A 41 18.33 9.03 -8.45
CA LEU A 41 17.83 8.14 -9.51
C LEU A 41 17.01 8.89 -10.58
N PRO A 42 17.49 9.98 -11.16
CA PRO A 42 16.72 10.82 -12.09
C PRO A 42 16.22 10.05 -13.32
N ASN A 43 16.99 9.09 -13.82
CA ASN A 43 16.62 8.26 -14.99
C ASN A 43 15.58 7.16 -14.65
N GLN A 44 15.21 7.00 -13.39
CA GLN A 44 14.20 6.05 -12.92
C GLN A 44 12.97 6.77 -12.36
N PHE A 45 12.84 8.07 -12.62
CA PHE A 45 11.74 8.91 -12.19
C PHE A 45 11.05 9.59 -13.36
N PHE A 46 9.72 9.65 -13.30
CA PHE A 46 8.88 10.35 -14.28
C PHE A 46 7.73 11.07 -13.57
N ASN A 47 7.62 12.38 -13.77
CA ASN A 47 6.46 13.15 -13.34
C ASN A 47 5.52 13.35 -14.53
N ALA A 48 4.33 12.75 -14.46
CA ALA A 48 3.32 12.82 -15.51
C ALA A 48 2.47 14.10 -15.48
N GLY A 49 2.71 14.99 -14.50
CA GLY A 49 1.79 16.09 -14.22
C GLY A 49 0.45 15.61 -13.68
N ILE A 50 -0.56 16.48 -13.65
CA ILE A 50 -1.91 16.16 -13.14
C ILE A 50 -2.69 15.38 -14.21
N SER A 51 -2.37 14.09 -14.38
CA SER A 51 -2.95 13.26 -15.45
C SER A 51 -3.03 11.77 -15.04
N GLU A 52 -3.91 11.44 -14.10
CA GLU A 52 -3.97 10.12 -13.47
C GLU A 52 -4.29 8.99 -14.46
N GLN A 53 -5.16 9.22 -15.46
CA GLN A 53 -5.45 8.21 -16.49
C GLN A 53 -4.20 7.94 -17.35
N ASN A 54 -3.52 9.01 -17.79
CA ASN A 54 -2.32 8.87 -18.60
C ASN A 54 -1.19 8.13 -17.87
N ILE A 55 -1.00 8.38 -16.57
CA ILE A 55 0.05 7.72 -15.80
C ILE A 55 -0.18 6.20 -15.69
N ILE A 56 -1.45 5.75 -15.57
CA ILE A 56 -1.77 4.31 -15.53
C ILE A 56 -1.53 3.67 -16.90
N ALA A 57 -1.99 4.31 -17.99
CA ALA A 57 -1.72 3.82 -19.35
C ALA A 57 -0.22 3.76 -19.64
N THR A 58 0.54 4.80 -19.27
CA THR A 58 2.01 4.84 -19.38
C THR A 58 2.66 3.71 -18.57
N ALA A 59 2.21 3.48 -17.34
CA ALA A 59 2.71 2.38 -16.51
C ALA A 59 2.43 1.01 -17.14
N ALA A 60 1.25 0.82 -17.74
CA ALA A 60 0.93 -0.40 -18.46
C ALA A 60 1.88 -0.60 -19.65
N GLY A 61 2.11 0.43 -20.46
CA GLY A 61 3.05 0.40 -21.59
C GLY A 61 4.48 0.10 -21.15
N LEU A 62 4.98 0.72 -20.08
CA LEU A 62 6.29 0.43 -19.50
C LEU A 62 6.39 -1.02 -19.01
N SER A 63 5.32 -1.56 -18.41
CA SER A 63 5.27 -2.96 -17.99
C SER A 63 5.36 -3.92 -19.18
N LEU A 64 4.67 -3.64 -20.29
CA LEU A 64 4.77 -4.39 -21.55
C LEU A 64 6.19 -4.34 -22.14
N ALA A 65 6.88 -3.21 -22.00
CA ALA A 65 8.28 -3.05 -22.41
C ALA A 65 9.28 -3.73 -21.45
N GLY A 66 8.82 -4.41 -20.40
CA GLY A 66 9.64 -5.18 -19.47
C GLY A 66 10.20 -4.39 -18.28
N PHE A 67 9.73 -3.17 -18.07
CA PHE A 67 10.02 -2.38 -16.86
C PHE A 67 9.14 -2.80 -15.69
N LYS A 68 9.45 -2.27 -14.49
CA LYS A 68 8.70 -2.45 -13.25
C LYS A 68 8.20 -1.10 -12.74
N PRO A 69 7.08 -0.60 -13.28
CA PRO A 69 6.56 0.71 -12.90
C PRO A 69 5.93 0.69 -11.50
N TYR A 70 6.27 1.71 -10.72
CA TYR A 70 5.67 2.07 -9.45
C TYR A 70 4.97 3.42 -9.60
N VAL A 71 3.68 3.45 -9.38
CA VAL A 71 2.88 4.69 -9.41
C VAL A 71 2.65 5.16 -7.98
N TYR A 72 3.00 6.40 -7.69
CA TYR A 72 2.74 7.04 -6.41
C TYR A 72 1.84 8.25 -6.62
N SER A 73 0.68 8.26 -5.96
CA SER A 73 -0.33 9.32 -6.13
C SER A 73 -1.25 9.45 -4.92
N ILE A 74 -2.07 10.52 -4.86
CA ILE A 74 -3.17 10.63 -3.90
C ILE A 74 -4.21 9.55 -4.20
N ASN A 75 -4.66 8.87 -3.15
CA ASN A 75 -5.45 7.65 -3.28
C ASN A 75 -6.78 7.86 -4.00
N SER A 76 -7.54 8.89 -3.63
CA SER A 76 -8.81 9.21 -4.28
C SER A 76 -8.64 9.48 -5.78
N PHE A 77 -7.60 10.21 -6.16
CA PHE A 77 -7.37 10.59 -7.55
C PHE A 77 -6.96 9.39 -8.40
N ILE A 78 -5.96 8.62 -7.92
CA ILE A 78 -5.45 7.49 -8.70
C ILE A 78 -6.43 6.33 -8.79
N ILE A 79 -7.36 6.18 -7.84
CA ILE A 79 -8.35 5.10 -7.90
C ILE A 79 -9.60 5.54 -8.65
N TYR A 80 -10.24 6.65 -8.26
CA TYR A 80 -11.54 7.00 -8.80
C TYR A 80 -11.49 7.47 -10.25
N ARG A 81 -10.48 8.25 -10.62
CA ARG A 81 -10.33 8.75 -11.99
C ARG A 81 -9.87 7.69 -12.98
N THR A 82 -9.35 6.55 -12.51
CA THR A 82 -8.67 5.58 -13.38
C THR A 82 -9.26 4.18 -13.34
N LEU A 83 -10.49 4.00 -12.81
CA LEU A 83 -11.12 2.68 -12.62
C LEU A 83 -11.11 1.81 -13.88
N GLU A 84 -11.41 2.41 -15.05
CA GLU A 84 -11.39 1.69 -16.32
C GLU A 84 -9.96 1.20 -16.67
N TYR A 85 -8.98 2.09 -16.59
CA TYR A 85 -7.56 1.78 -16.86
C TYR A 85 -7.04 0.70 -15.89
N LEU A 86 -7.40 0.80 -14.60
CA LEU A 86 -7.05 -0.23 -13.61
C LEU A 86 -7.63 -1.59 -14.01
N LYS A 87 -8.90 -1.62 -14.39
CA LYS A 87 -9.60 -2.85 -14.78
C LYS A 87 -9.05 -3.44 -16.07
N ILE A 88 -8.89 -2.63 -17.12
CA ILE A 88 -8.52 -3.11 -18.44
C ILE A 88 -7.00 -3.26 -18.56
N ASP A 89 -6.27 -2.15 -18.45
CA ASP A 89 -4.85 -2.10 -18.78
C ASP A 89 -4.00 -2.85 -17.75
N LEU A 90 -4.37 -2.80 -16.47
CA LEU A 90 -3.58 -3.48 -15.44
C LEU A 90 -4.11 -4.87 -15.11
N CYS A 91 -5.39 -4.98 -14.76
CA CYS A 91 -5.93 -6.21 -14.20
C CYS A 91 -6.23 -7.27 -15.26
N SER A 92 -6.92 -6.91 -16.36
CA SER A 92 -7.24 -7.84 -17.44
C SER A 92 -5.99 -8.27 -18.21
N MET A 93 -5.08 -7.34 -18.48
CA MET A 93 -3.80 -7.60 -19.15
C MET A 93 -2.73 -8.14 -18.20
N LYS A 94 -3.00 -8.27 -16.90
CA LYS A 94 -2.07 -8.76 -15.85
C LYS A 94 -0.71 -8.04 -15.84
N GLN A 95 -0.72 -6.71 -15.96
CA GLN A 95 0.50 -5.94 -16.02
C GLN A 95 1.18 -5.82 -14.65
N ASN A 96 2.51 -5.88 -14.64
CA ASN A 96 3.33 -5.80 -13.43
C ASN A 96 3.49 -4.35 -12.94
N VAL A 97 2.39 -3.69 -12.59
CA VAL A 97 2.36 -2.31 -12.09
C VAL A 97 2.05 -2.31 -10.58
N LYS A 98 2.78 -1.50 -9.82
CA LYS A 98 2.57 -1.33 -8.37
C LYS A 98 2.07 0.08 -8.10
N ILE A 99 0.85 0.22 -7.58
CA ILE A 99 0.22 1.49 -7.25
C ILE A 99 0.30 1.69 -5.73
N PHE A 100 0.85 2.81 -5.31
CA PHE A 100 0.90 3.25 -3.92
C PHE A 100 0.08 4.53 -3.78
N GLY A 101 -1.16 4.38 -3.30
CA GLY A 101 -2.08 5.49 -3.07
C GLY A 101 -1.96 6.01 -1.64
N VAL A 102 -1.63 7.29 -1.45
CA VAL A 102 -1.55 7.93 -0.12
C VAL A 102 -2.84 8.69 0.20
N GLY A 103 -3.26 8.66 1.46
CA GLY A 103 -4.46 9.35 1.93
C GLY A 103 -5.70 8.48 1.88
N SER A 104 -5.65 7.31 2.51
CA SER A 104 -6.77 6.37 2.63
C SER A 104 -7.89 6.92 3.52
N GLY A 105 -9.13 6.63 3.22
CA GLY A 105 -10.29 7.03 4.01
C GLY A 105 -10.38 8.55 4.15
N TYR A 106 -10.42 9.03 5.39
CA TYR A 106 -10.49 10.45 5.75
C TYR A 106 -9.11 11.04 6.13
N SER A 107 -8.02 10.53 5.60
CA SER A 107 -6.66 11.02 5.91
C SER A 107 -6.40 12.48 5.48
N TYR A 108 -7.24 13.05 4.64
CA TYR A 108 -7.26 14.46 4.23
C TYR A 108 -8.58 15.13 4.66
N PRO A 109 -8.83 15.31 5.97
CA PRO A 109 -10.14 15.73 6.46
C PRO A 109 -10.53 17.15 6.01
N GLU A 110 -9.55 18.05 5.91
CA GLU A 110 -9.76 19.47 5.56
C GLU A 110 -9.90 19.71 4.05
N ASP A 111 -9.42 18.79 3.22
CA ASP A 111 -9.44 18.92 1.76
C ASP A 111 -10.81 18.47 1.16
N GLY A 112 -11.70 17.93 1.97
CA GLY A 112 -13.08 17.59 1.62
C GLY A 112 -13.24 16.36 0.74
N PRO A 113 -14.45 16.17 0.17
CA PRO A 113 -14.83 14.93 -0.53
C PRO A 113 -13.94 14.54 -1.70
N THR A 114 -13.30 15.50 -2.36
CA THR A 114 -12.39 15.23 -3.49
C THR A 114 -11.16 14.43 -3.08
N HIS A 115 -10.73 14.56 -1.81
CA HIS A 115 -9.56 13.87 -1.27
C HIS A 115 -9.93 12.66 -0.39
N HIS A 116 -11.19 12.52 0.01
CA HIS A 116 -11.66 11.35 0.77
C HIS A 116 -11.63 10.09 -0.09
N SER A 117 -11.16 8.99 0.47
CA SER A 117 -11.04 7.72 -0.23
C SER A 117 -11.64 6.59 0.59
N THR A 118 -12.97 6.60 0.70
CA THR A 118 -13.75 5.67 1.52
C THR A 118 -14.23 4.44 0.73
N GLU A 119 -14.35 4.53 -0.61
CA GLU A 119 -14.87 3.49 -1.49
C GLU A 119 -13.77 2.70 -2.24
N ASP A 120 -12.51 3.10 -2.10
CA ASP A 120 -11.38 2.55 -2.85
C ASP A 120 -11.24 1.02 -2.73
N ILE A 121 -11.44 0.47 -1.52
CA ILE A 121 -11.42 -0.98 -1.30
C ILE A 121 -12.60 -1.66 -2.01
N ALA A 122 -13.81 -1.10 -1.92
CA ALA A 122 -14.99 -1.68 -2.55
C ALA A 122 -14.81 -1.74 -4.08
N MET A 123 -14.32 -0.66 -4.69
CA MET A 123 -14.09 -0.55 -6.12
C MET A 123 -12.97 -1.46 -6.63
N THR A 124 -11.88 -1.59 -5.88
CA THR A 124 -10.72 -2.35 -6.31
C THR A 124 -10.81 -3.83 -5.96
N ARG A 125 -11.50 -4.20 -4.90
CA ARG A 125 -11.61 -5.60 -4.45
C ARG A 125 -12.30 -6.52 -5.45
N VAL A 126 -13.21 -6.01 -6.25
CA VAL A 126 -13.92 -6.78 -7.29
C VAL A 126 -13.07 -7.02 -8.54
N MET A 127 -11.99 -6.27 -8.76
CA MET A 127 -11.15 -6.40 -9.96
C MET A 127 -10.36 -7.71 -9.92
N ALA A 128 -10.42 -8.49 -11.00
CA ALA A 128 -9.63 -9.72 -11.13
C ALA A 128 -8.12 -9.42 -11.10
N ASN A 129 -7.30 -10.39 -10.68
CA ASN A 129 -5.83 -10.35 -10.69
C ASN A 129 -5.17 -9.24 -9.85
N LEU A 130 -5.91 -8.33 -9.21
CA LEU A 130 -5.35 -7.27 -8.38
C LEU A 130 -5.07 -7.77 -6.96
N ASP A 131 -3.83 -7.60 -6.50
CA ASP A 131 -3.47 -7.75 -5.09
C ASP A 131 -3.68 -6.43 -4.35
N ILE A 132 -4.26 -6.47 -3.14
CA ILE A 132 -4.55 -5.26 -2.35
C ILE A 132 -3.92 -5.39 -0.97
N PHE A 133 -3.13 -4.37 -0.60
CA PHE A 133 -2.48 -4.29 0.72
C PHE A 133 -2.83 -2.99 1.43
N ASN A 134 -2.94 -3.07 2.76
CA ASN A 134 -3.16 -1.93 3.65
C ASN A 134 -2.25 -2.05 4.87
N PRO A 135 -0.99 -1.59 4.79
CA PRO A 135 -0.03 -1.71 5.89
C PRO A 135 -0.45 -0.86 7.10
N SER A 136 -0.18 -1.37 8.29
CA SER A 136 -0.50 -0.71 9.55
C SER A 136 0.69 -0.02 10.23
N ASP A 137 1.91 -0.22 9.72
CA ASP A 137 3.12 0.48 10.18
C ASP A 137 4.20 0.57 9.07
N SER A 138 5.21 1.39 9.32
CA SER A 138 6.30 1.64 8.37
C SER A 138 7.15 0.40 8.06
N ILE A 139 7.33 -0.51 9.02
CA ILE A 139 8.05 -1.77 8.81
C ILE A 139 7.25 -2.69 7.89
N MET A 140 5.94 -2.77 8.12
CA MET A 140 5.04 -3.54 7.25
C MET A 140 5.06 -2.99 5.83
N THR A 141 5.03 -1.65 5.66
CA THR A 141 5.13 -1.01 4.34
C THR A 141 6.39 -1.43 3.60
N SER A 142 7.55 -1.37 4.27
CA SER A 142 8.83 -1.79 3.68
C SER A 142 8.85 -3.29 3.32
N LYS A 143 8.29 -4.16 4.18
CA LYS A 143 8.18 -5.60 3.91
C LYS A 143 7.25 -5.90 2.74
N ILE A 144 6.09 -5.23 2.67
CA ILE A 144 5.15 -5.36 1.56
C ILE A 144 5.83 -4.94 0.25
N LEU A 145 6.51 -3.79 0.21
CA LEU A 145 7.21 -3.35 -1.00
C LEU A 145 8.21 -4.41 -1.49
N ARG A 146 9.06 -4.94 -0.59
CA ARG A 146 10.03 -5.98 -0.96
C ARG A 146 9.36 -7.27 -1.43
N PHE A 147 8.18 -7.60 -0.89
CA PHE A 147 7.38 -8.74 -1.32
C PHE A 147 6.78 -8.52 -2.71
N VAL A 148 6.09 -7.38 -2.93
CA VAL A 148 5.43 -7.10 -4.20
C VAL A 148 6.42 -6.83 -5.34
N ASN A 149 7.64 -6.40 -5.04
CA ASN A 149 8.71 -6.25 -6.03
C ASN A 149 9.10 -7.59 -6.71
N LYS A 150 8.87 -8.70 -6.04
CA LYS A 150 9.08 -10.07 -6.58
C LYS A 150 7.86 -10.63 -7.30
N SER A 151 6.69 -10.03 -7.08
CA SER A 151 5.43 -10.44 -7.71
C SER A 151 5.28 -9.82 -9.10
N LYS A 152 4.65 -10.56 -10.02
CA LYS A 152 4.26 -10.06 -11.34
C LYS A 152 2.82 -9.53 -11.40
N ASN A 153 2.04 -9.71 -10.33
CA ASN A 153 0.65 -9.25 -10.31
C ASN A 153 0.55 -7.73 -10.20
N PRO A 154 -0.44 -7.12 -10.84
CA PRO A 154 -0.83 -5.75 -10.50
C PRO A 154 -1.14 -5.65 -9.01
N THR A 155 -0.69 -4.59 -8.38
CA THR A 155 -0.81 -4.45 -6.93
C THR A 155 -1.22 -3.03 -6.57
N PHE A 156 -2.17 -2.92 -5.66
CA PHE A 156 -2.57 -1.68 -5.02
C PHE A 156 -2.21 -1.72 -3.53
N VAL A 157 -1.48 -0.72 -3.06
CA VAL A 157 -1.11 -0.54 -1.66
C VAL A 157 -1.69 0.78 -1.16
N ARG A 158 -2.61 0.70 -0.21
CA ARG A 158 -3.20 1.86 0.47
C ARG A 158 -2.24 2.36 1.53
N LEU A 159 -1.93 3.63 1.54
CA LEU A 159 -1.12 4.27 2.56
C LEU A 159 -1.93 5.31 3.30
N ASP A 160 -2.10 5.13 4.61
CA ASP A 160 -2.61 6.18 5.48
C ASP A 160 -1.59 7.34 5.54
N ARG A 161 -2.07 8.58 5.63
CA ARG A 161 -1.24 9.78 5.75
C ARG A 161 -0.73 9.97 7.17
N GLU A 162 -1.46 9.41 8.12
CA GLU A 162 -1.20 9.56 9.53
C GLU A 162 0.13 8.89 9.94
N PHE A 163 0.64 9.39 11.05
CA PHE A 163 1.82 8.84 11.66
C PHE A 163 1.52 7.49 12.33
N CYS A 164 2.18 6.44 11.88
CA CYS A 164 2.03 5.09 12.42
C CYS A 164 3.24 4.67 13.26
N GLU A 165 3.01 4.29 14.51
CA GLU A 165 4.05 3.72 15.36
C GLU A 165 4.39 2.30 14.91
N LYS A 166 5.64 1.88 15.17
CA LYS A 166 6.06 0.50 14.96
C LYS A 166 5.27 -0.42 15.90
N LEU A 167 4.51 -1.34 15.33
CA LEU A 167 3.76 -2.34 16.08
C LEU A 167 4.63 -3.58 16.35
N GLN A 168 4.49 -4.13 17.56
CA GLN A 168 5.18 -5.36 17.96
C GLN A 168 4.26 -6.56 17.71
N PHE A 169 4.58 -7.34 16.70
CA PHE A 169 3.94 -8.62 16.41
C PHE A 169 4.99 -9.72 16.37
N ASN A 170 4.60 -10.91 16.81
CA ASN A 170 5.42 -12.10 16.73
C ASN A 170 5.69 -12.48 15.25
N ASN A 171 6.54 -13.48 15.03
CA ASN A 171 6.91 -13.95 13.69
C ASN A 171 5.69 -14.19 12.82
N TYR A 172 5.68 -13.57 11.64
CA TYR A 172 4.65 -13.73 10.62
C TYR A 172 5.29 -13.78 9.22
N LYS A 173 4.59 -14.40 8.29
CA LYS A 173 4.97 -14.45 6.88
C LYS A 173 4.10 -13.48 6.09
N ILE A 174 4.69 -12.64 5.25
CA ILE A 174 3.96 -11.68 4.40
C ILE A 174 3.00 -12.39 3.45
N GLU A 175 3.36 -13.56 2.98
CA GLU A 175 2.55 -14.39 2.09
C GLU A 175 1.19 -14.77 2.68
N ASN A 176 1.09 -14.88 4.01
CA ASN A 176 -0.18 -15.21 4.66
C ASN A 176 -1.20 -14.04 4.54
N GLY A 177 -0.73 -12.80 4.47
CA GLY A 177 -1.57 -11.60 4.36
C GLY A 177 -2.10 -11.07 5.68
N PHE A 178 -1.76 -11.69 6.80
CA PHE A 178 -2.16 -11.27 8.15
C PHE A 178 -1.07 -11.58 9.19
N ARG A 179 -1.20 -10.93 10.34
CA ARG A 179 -0.41 -11.22 11.56
C ARG A 179 -1.31 -11.15 12.79
N ILE A 180 -0.96 -11.88 13.86
CA ILE A 180 -1.78 -11.98 15.07
C ILE A 180 -0.98 -11.46 16.26
N CYS A 181 -1.61 -10.60 17.08
CA CYS A 181 -1.12 -10.18 18.38
C CYS A 181 -2.02 -10.77 19.46
N LYS A 182 -1.42 -11.50 20.39
CA LYS A 182 -2.09 -12.05 21.57
C LYS A 182 -1.67 -11.23 22.79
N PHE A 183 -2.60 -10.55 23.44
CA PHE A 183 -2.35 -9.74 24.64
C PHE A 183 -2.47 -10.54 25.94
N SER A 184 -2.99 -11.77 25.88
CA SER A 184 -3.10 -12.71 26.98
C SER A 184 -2.48 -14.06 26.64
N LYS A 185 -1.95 -14.77 27.65
CA LYS A 185 -1.48 -16.17 27.51
C LYS A 185 -2.63 -17.16 27.39
N ASN A 186 -3.81 -16.80 27.90
CA ASN A 186 -4.99 -17.65 27.85
C ASN A 186 -5.64 -17.61 26.48
N ALA A 187 -6.22 -18.71 26.04
CA ALA A 187 -6.99 -18.75 24.81
C ALA A 187 -8.17 -17.76 24.90
N SER A 188 -8.26 -16.86 23.94
CA SER A 188 -9.39 -15.93 23.84
C SER A 188 -10.40 -16.46 22.82
N ARG A 189 -11.68 -16.38 23.18
CA ARG A 189 -12.79 -16.63 22.27
C ARG A 189 -13.12 -15.44 21.38
N ASN A 190 -12.56 -14.25 21.71
CA ASN A 190 -12.83 -13.01 21.00
C ASN A 190 -11.62 -12.59 20.16
N CYS A 191 -11.87 -12.20 18.92
CA CYS A 191 -10.86 -11.56 18.09
C CYS A 191 -11.40 -10.28 17.46
N ILE A 192 -10.50 -9.33 17.20
CA ILE A 192 -10.77 -8.13 16.43
C ILE A 192 -9.89 -8.20 15.19
N ILE A 193 -10.50 -8.07 14.01
CA ILE A 193 -9.78 -8.01 12.74
C ILE A 193 -9.79 -6.56 12.25
N SER A 194 -8.63 -6.02 11.92
CA SER A 194 -8.49 -4.65 11.43
C SER A 194 -7.28 -4.53 10.50
N SER A 195 -7.11 -3.38 9.87
CA SER A 195 -5.97 -3.08 8.98
C SER A 195 -5.66 -1.58 8.99
N GLY A 196 -4.48 -1.21 8.48
CA GLY A 196 -4.07 0.18 8.32
C GLY A 196 -4.00 0.96 9.64
N PHE A 197 -4.23 2.26 9.56
CA PHE A 197 -4.11 3.16 10.72
C PHE A 197 -5.07 2.82 11.87
N PHE A 198 -6.28 2.34 11.59
CA PHE A 198 -7.22 2.01 12.64
C PHE A 198 -6.72 0.90 13.56
N LEU A 199 -5.90 -0.02 13.04
CA LEU A 199 -5.23 -1.04 13.85
C LEU A 199 -4.34 -0.43 14.95
N GLN A 200 -3.70 0.73 14.72
CA GLN A 200 -2.87 1.43 15.71
C GLN A 200 -3.67 1.76 16.97
N LYS A 201 -4.89 2.30 16.79
CA LYS A 201 -5.80 2.63 17.90
C LYS A 201 -6.22 1.39 18.66
N LEU A 202 -6.60 0.33 17.94
CA LEU A 202 -7.02 -0.94 18.55
C LEU A 202 -5.87 -1.62 19.32
N TYR A 203 -4.66 -1.59 18.76
CA TYR A 203 -3.47 -2.15 19.40
C TYR A 203 -3.17 -1.44 20.72
N LYS A 204 -3.20 -0.10 20.75
CA LYS A 204 -3.01 0.70 21.96
C LYS A 204 -4.07 0.37 23.02
N LEU A 205 -5.35 0.43 22.67
CA LEU A 205 -6.46 0.12 23.56
C LEU A 205 -6.38 -1.30 24.13
N SER A 206 -6.04 -2.30 23.29
CA SER A 206 -5.93 -3.69 23.73
C SER A 206 -4.75 -3.90 24.69
N LYS A 207 -3.64 -3.20 24.47
CA LYS A 207 -2.45 -3.25 25.33
C LYS A 207 -2.71 -2.60 26.69
N GLU A 208 -3.35 -1.44 26.72
CA GLU A 208 -3.67 -0.69 27.96
C GLU A 208 -4.68 -1.43 28.82
N ASN A 209 -5.70 -1.99 28.23
CA ASN A 209 -6.78 -2.66 28.96
C ASN A 209 -6.51 -4.13 29.29
N LYS A 210 -5.36 -4.71 28.86
CA LYS A 210 -4.98 -6.12 29.07
C LYS A 210 -6.13 -7.10 28.77
N LYS A 211 -6.98 -6.78 27.80
CA LYS A 211 -8.16 -7.59 27.46
C LYS A 211 -7.74 -8.93 26.87
N ASN A 212 -8.47 -9.97 27.21
CA ASN A 212 -8.32 -11.29 26.61
C ASN A 212 -8.91 -11.32 25.19
N ILE A 213 -8.22 -10.64 24.25
CA ILE A 213 -8.63 -10.47 22.88
C ILE A 213 -7.44 -10.80 21.99
N HIS A 214 -7.67 -11.48 20.89
CA HIS A 214 -6.71 -11.59 19.81
C HIS A 214 -6.92 -10.44 18.82
N LEU A 215 -5.89 -9.70 18.48
CA LEU A 215 -5.92 -8.67 17.44
C LEU A 215 -5.26 -9.22 16.17
N ILE A 216 -6.01 -9.22 15.07
CA ILE A 216 -5.56 -9.66 13.77
C ILE A 216 -5.38 -8.43 12.88
N ASP A 217 -4.16 -8.22 12.42
CA ASP A 217 -3.82 -7.25 11.39
C ASP A 217 -3.94 -7.93 10.02
N LEU A 218 -5.04 -7.68 9.32
CA LEU A 218 -5.28 -8.19 7.97
C LEU A 218 -4.73 -7.17 6.97
N PHE A 219 -3.42 -7.22 6.69
CA PHE A 219 -2.75 -6.26 5.82
C PHE A 219 -2.84 -6.59 4.32
N ARG A 220 -3.24 -7.81 3.92
CA ARG A 220 -3.56 -8.18 2.54
C ARG A 220 -5.05 -8.40 2.43
N LEU A 221 -5.76 -7.43 1.84
CA LEU A 221 -7.23 -7.40 1.83
C LEU A 221 -7.85 -8.32 0.76
N LYS A 222 -7.01 -8.83 -0.15
CA LYS A 222 -7.41 -9.76 -1.20
C LYS A 222 -6.32 -10.82 -1.39
N ASN A 223 -6.73 -12.08 -1.64
CA ASN A 223 -5.83 -13.22 -1.81
C ASN A 223 -4.98 -13.55 -0.56
N PHE A 224 -5.49 -13.27 0.64
CA PHE A 224 -4.87 -13.74 1.89
C PHE A 224 -5.12 -15.23 2.11
N ASN A 225 -4.27 -15.86 2.92
CA ASN A 225 -4.36 -17.31 3.20
C ASN A 225 -5.39 -17.58 4.30
N ASN A 226 -6.67 -17.69 3.92
CA ASN A 226 -7.78 -17.93 4.85
C ASN A 226 -7.68 -19.29 5.59
N LYS A 227 -6.99 -20.30 5.01
CA LYS A 227 -6.78 -21.60 5.68
C LYS A 227 -5.85 -21.53 6.90
N LYS A 228 -5.05 -20.45 7.00
CA LYS A 228 -4.10 -20.21 8.10
C LYS A 228 -4.56 -19.18 9.12
N MET A 229 -5.67 -18.49 8.86
CA MET A 229 -6.28 -17.54 9.78
C MET A 229 -7.14 -18.28 10.82
#